data_3cadff52f93b55cfe3c063fb4ebb4a2d
#
_entry.id   3cadff52f93b55cfe3c063fb4ebb4a2d
#
_cell.length_a   1.000
_cell.length_b   1.000
_cell.length_c   1.000
_cell.angle_alpha   90.00
_cell.angle_beta   90.00
_cell.angle_gamma   90.00
#
_symmetry.space_group_name_H-M   'P 1'
#
loop_
_entity.id
_entity.type
_entity.pdbx_description
1 polymer ?
#
loop_
_entity_poly.entity_id
_entity_poly.type
_entity_poly.pdbx_seq_one_letter_code
_entity_poly.pdbx_strand_id
1 'polypeptide(L)'
;PGGTGKSTTTFAAVDRGAKTCGDDYVWLTSHDGDLVAHSIYGTAKAKKSSAVARPASMVAIRWRDSPSLNKRAYYVSMDRPQAFMESARVVAAVTLETSPTLGTSAREIDSRELIQKALPSTILQAPSGQRQLLARLTGLMSPLPSYHLTLSPDLSESGDAILGLLESVSARVTNPSEVL
;
A
#
# COMPACT_ATOMS: atom_id res chain seq x y z
N PRO A 1 3.66 5.51 10.33
CA PRO A 1 4.48 4.84 11.34
C PRO A 1 4.96 3.47 10.83
N GLY A 2 6.17 3.05 11.25
CA GLY A 2 6.66 1.71 10.93
C GLY A 2 5.87 0.65 11.72
N GLY A 3 5.61 -0.53 11.10
CA GLY A 3 4.95 -1.63 11.81
C GLY A 3 3.43 -1.72 11.66
N THR A 4 2.82 -0.90 10.81
CA THR A 4 1.37 -0.93 10.55
C THR A 4 0.90 -2.05 9.61
N GLY A 5 1.78 -2.96 9.21
CA GLY A 5 1.42 -4.09 8.34
C GLY A 5 1.51 -3.83 6.83
N LYS A 6 1.86 -2.62 6.36
CA LYS A 6 1.85 -2.26 4.93
C LYS A 6 2.50 -3.29 4.02
N SER A 7 3.80 -3.53 4.21
CA SER A 7 4.54 -4.49 3.37
C SER A 7 3.98 -5.91 3.46
N THR A 8 3.61 -6.33 4.67
CA THR A 8 3.05 -7.66 4.90
C THR A 8 1.72 -7.84 4.16
N THR A 9 0.82 -6.84 4.24
CA THR A 9 -0.48 -6.85 3.56
C THR A 9 -0.34 -6.77 2.04
N THR A 10 0.60 -5.95 1.53
CA THR A 10 0.90 -5.92 0.10
C THR A 10 1.27 -7.31 -0.42
N PHE A 11 2.15 -8.02 0.28
CA PHE A 11 2.54 -9.37 -0.14
C PHE A 11 1.45 -10.42 0.08
N ALA A 12 0.62 -10.27 1.11
CA ALA A 12 -0.56 -11.12 1.27
C ALA A 12 -1.54 -10.96 0.10
N ALA A 13 -1.73 -9.74 -0.39
CA ALA A 13 -2.53 -9.49 -1.60
C ALA A 13 -1.85 -10.05 -2.87
N VAL A 14 -0.52 -9.97 -2.98
CA VAL A 14 0.23 -10.60 -4.07
C VAL A 14 0.06 -12.11 -4.08
N ASP A 15 0.01 -12.78 -2.93
CA ASP A 15 -0.28 -14.21 -2.82
C ASP A 15 -1.68 -14.58 -3.34
N ARG A 16 -2.59 -13.59 -3.39
CA ARG A 16 -3.95 -13.70 -3.93
C ARG A 16 -4.08 -13.26 -5.39
N GLY A 17 -2.96 -12.94 -6.06
CA GLY A 17 -2.93 -12.55 -7.47
C GLY A 17 -2.86 -11.05 -7.74
N ALA A 18 -2.82 -10.20 -6.72
CA ALA A 18 -2.56 -8.77 -6.92
C ALA A 18 -1.15 -8.53 -7.48
N LYS A 19 -0.95 -7.35 -8.08
CA LYS A 19 0.37 -6.85 -8.47
C LYS A 19 0.76 -5.66 -7.60
N THR A 20 2.06 -5.39 -7.49
CA THR A 20 2.59 -4.27 -6.72
C THR A 20 3.48 -3.36 -7.58
N CYS A 21 3.38 -2.04 -7.37
CA CYS A 21 4.32 -1.06 -7.92
C CYS A 21 5.52 -0.82 -6.99
N GLY A 22 5.54 -1.38 -5.80
CA GLY A 22 6.59 -1.18 -4.81
C GLY A 22 6.08 -1.32 -3.38
N ASP A 23 6.95 -1.03 -2.41
CA ASP A 23 6.67 -1.22 -0.98
C ASP A 23 6.62 0.11 -0.23
N ASP A 24 7.76 0.83 -0.14
CA ASP A 24 7.88 2.01 0.72
C ASP A 24 7.57 3.33 -0.03
N TYR A 25 7.96 3.43 -1.29
CA TYR A 25 7.91 4.66 -2.08
C TYR A 25 7.40 4.42 -3.49
N VAL A 26 6.53 5.32 -3.94
CA VAL A 26 6.08 5.43 -5.31
C VAL A 26 6.18 6.89 -5.75
N TRP A 27 6.38 7.11 -7.04
CA TRP A 27 6.29 8.44 -7.64
C TRP A 27 4.87 8.67 -8.11
N LEU A 28 4.24 9.78 -7.72
CA LEU A 28 2.89 10.12 -8.13
C LEU A 28 2.92 11.19 -9.21
N THR A 29 2.23 10.94 -10.32
CA THR A 29 1.94 11.90 -11.38
C THR A 29 0.45 12.07 -11.55
N SER A 30 0.03 13.27 -11.99
CA SER A 30 -1.35 13.52 -12.40
C SER A 30 -1.35 13.89 -13.89
N HIS A 31 -2.19 13.20 -14.67
CA HIS A 31 -2.35 13.41 -16.10
C HIS A 31 -3.84 13.26 -16.44
N ASP A 32 -4.43 14.30 -17.07
CA ASP A 32 -5.82 14.34 -17.51
C ASP A 32 -6.85 13.97 -16.42
N GLY A 33 -6.56 14.35 -15.17
CA GLY A 33 -7.41 14.07 -14.01
C GLY A 33 -7.15 12.71 -13.35
N ASP A 34 -6.40 11.83 -13.98
CA ASP A 34 -5.98 10.56 -13.39
C ASP A 34 -4.73 10.72 -12.54
N LEU A 35 -4.70 10.09 -11.38
CA LEU A 35 -3.52 9.94 -10.55
C LEU A 35 -2.86 8.60 -10.83
N VAL A 36 -1.57 8.63 -11.17
CA VAL A 36 -0.79 7.44 -11.51
C VAL A 36 0.37 7.29 -10.53
N ALA A 37 0.49 6.11 -9.95
CA ALA A 37 1.64 5.70 -9.15
C ALA A 37 2.66 4.98 -10.03
N HIS A 38 3.92 5.38 -9.94
CA HIS A 38 5.04 4.75 -10.65
C HIS A 38 5.99 4.11 -9.65
N SER A 39 6.51 2.97 -10.00
CA SER A 39 7.55 2.30 -9.21
C SER A 39 8.85 3.12 -9.21
N ILE A 40 9.46 3.26 -8.03
CA ILE A 40 10.82 3.81 -7.89
C ILE A 40 11.81 2.66 -7.70
N TYR A 41 11.41 1.62 -6.96
CA TYR A 41 12.26 0.50 -6.60
C TYR A 41 11.55 -0.82 -6.84
N GLY A 42 12.18 -1.72 -7.58
CA GLY A 42 11.71 -3.10 -7.76
C GLY A 42 11.95 -4.01 -6.54
N THR A 43 12.14 -3.44 -5.36
CA THR A 43 12.43 -4.16 -4.11
C THR A 43 11.39 -3.88 -3.05
N ALA A 44 11.25 -4.83 -2.12
CA ALA A 44 10.46 -4.67 -0.91
C ALA A 44 11.29 -4.99 0.34
N LYS A 45 10.89 -4.44 1.49
CA LYS A 45 11.61 -4.62 2.75
C LYS A 45 10.71 -5.25 3.81
N ALA A 46 11.23 -6.28 4.49
CA ALA A 46 10.57 -6.89 5.64
C ALA A 46 11.52 -7.02 6.83
N LYS A 47 10.98 -7.01 8.05
CA LYS A 47 11.74 -7.24 9.26
C LYS A 47 12.33 -8.66 9.27
N LYS A 48 13.57 -8.82 9.77
CA LYS A 48 14.25 -10.14 9.88
C LYS A 48 13.55 -11.08 10.86
N SER A 49 13.01 -10.54 11.92
CA SER A 49 12.44 -11.24 13.08
C SER A 49 10.94 -11.15 13.20
N SER A 50 10.19 -11.07 12.08
CA SER A 50 8.73 -11.08 12.23
C SER A 50 8.30 -12.49 12.65
N ALA A 51 7.71 -12.61 13.83
CA ALA A 51 6.98 -13.81 14.26
C ALA A 51 5.72 -14.06 13.39
N VAL A 52 5.35 -13.08 12.58
CA VAL A 52 4.26 -13.18 11.62
C VAL A 52 4.73 -14.06 10.46
N ALA A 53 3.91 -15.04 10.10
CA ALA A 53 4.12 -15.88 8.93
C ALA A 53 4.45 -15.00 7.71
N ARG A 54 5.44 -15.40 6.93
CA ARG A 54 5.77 -14.67 5.70
C ARG A 54 4.80 -15.08 4.61
N PRO A 55 4.27 -14.12 3.84
CA PRO A 55 3.53 -14.47 2.63
C PRO A 55 4.33 -15.42 1.74
N ALA A 56 3.65 -16.38 1.13
CA ALA A 56 4.30 -17.43 0.32
C ALA A 56 5.09 -16.83 -0.85
N SER A 57 4.59 -15.72 -1.42
CA SER A 57 5.27 -14.96 -2.47
C SER A 57 6.67 -14.47 -2.10
N MET A 58 6.95 -14.25 -0.80
CA MET A 58 8.27 -13.79 -0.34
C MET A 58 9.26 -14.92 -0.10
N VAL A 59 8.80 -16.17 0.04
CA VAL A 59 9.67 -17.31 0.41
C VAL A 59 10.68 -17.63 -0.69
N ALA A 60 10.28 -17.52 -1.96
CA ALA A 60 11.11 -17.85 -3.12
C ALA A 60 11.85 -16.64 -3.73
N ILE A 61 11.78 -15.45 -3.10
CA ILE A 61 12.45 -14.24 -3.61
C ILE A 61 13.83 -14.13 -3.00
N ARG A 62 14.85 -13.88 -3.82
CA ARG A 62 16.20 -13.55 -3.36
C ARG A 62 16.16 -12.28 -2.50
N TRP A 63 16.98 -12.25 -1.48
CA TRP A 63 17.04 -11.14 -0.55
C TRP A 63 18.47 -10.80 -0.13
N ARG A 64 18.66 -9.60 0.37
CA ARG A 64 19.90 -9.13 0.98
C ARG A 64 19.60 -8.47 2.32
N ASP A 65 20.45 -8.75 3.31
CA ASP A 65 20.37 -8.06 4.60
C ASP A 65 20.75 -6.59 4.48
N SER A 66 19.95 -5.72 5.08
CA SER A 66 20.34 -4.32 5.24
C SER A 66 21.37 -4.22 6.39
N PRO A 67 22.58 -3.66 6.14
CA PRO A 67 23.60 -3.55 7.20
C PRO A 67 23.16 -2.65 8.36
N SER A 68 22.36 -1.62 8.08
CA SER A 68 21.95 -0.59 9.05
C SER A 68 20.56 -0.78 9.65
N LEU A 69 19.78 -1.72 9.12
CA LEU A 69 18.38 -1.92 9.52
C LEU A 69 18.15 -3.40 9.84
N ASN A 70 17.33 -3.69 10.86
CA ASN A 70 16.88 -5.07 11.11
C ASN A 70 15.83 -5.49 10.06
N LYS A 71 16.19 -5.38 8.78
CA LYS A 71 15.34 -5.67 7.63
C LYS A 71 16.10 -6.44 6.56
N ARG A 72 15.35 -7.17 5.72
CA ARG A 72 15.79 -7.77 4.46
C ARG A 72 15.16 -7.03 3.30
N ALA A 73 15.94 -6.79 2.25
CA ALA A 73 15.46 -6.29 0.97
C ALA A 73 15.26 -7.47 0.01
N TYR A 74 14.07 -7.63 -0.52
CA TYR A 74 13.65 -8.68 -1.44
C TYR A 74 13.60 -8.13 -2.86
N TYR A 75 14.14 -8.84 -3.84
CA TYR A 75 14.22 -8.42 -5.25
C TYR A 75 12.96 -8.83 -6.03
N VAL A 76 11.84 -8.15 -5.79
CA VAL A 76 10.51 -8.54 -6.30
C VAL A 76 10.43 -8.48 -7.81
N SER A 77 10.85 -7.37 -8.42
CA SER A 77 10.76 -7.18 -9.89
C SER A 77 11.62 -8.18 -10.67
N MET A 78 12.72 -8.66 -10.07
CA MET A 78 13.61 -9.62 -10.72
C MET A 78 13.13 -11.07 -10.60
N ASP A 79 12.62 -11.45 -9.42
CA ASP A 79 12.31 -12.84 -9.12
C ASP A 79 10.81 -13.17 -9.27
N ARG A 80 9.97 -12.13 -9.30
CA ARG A 80 8.50 -12.22 -9.50
C ARG A 80 8.01 -11.13 -10.46
N PRO A 81 8.51 -11.04 -11.69
CA PRO A 81 8.13 -9.98 -12.63
C PRO A 81 6.62 -9.95 -12.90
N GLN A 82 5.93 -11.11 -12.86
CA GLN A 82 4.48 -11.20 -13.03
C GLN A 82 3.67 -10.54 -11.89
N ALA A 83 4.25 -10.44 -10.70
CA ALA A 83 3.65 -9.79 -9.54
C ALA A 83 4.05 -8.30 -9.42
N PHE A 84 4.84 -7.79 -10.36
CA PHE A 84 5.34 -6.43 -10.36
C PHE A 84 4.78 -5.64 -11.53
N MET A 85 4.51 -4.36 -11.32
CA MET A 85 4.08 -3.42 -12.36
C MET A 85 4.85 -2.11 -12.22
N GLU A 86 5.20 -1.50 -13.35
CA GLU A 86 5.94 -0.24 -13.37
C GLU A 86 5.08 0.95 -13.00
N SER A 87 3.81 0.90 -13.33
CA SER A 87 2.85 1.94 -12.99
C SER A 87 1.44 1.39 -12.85
N ALA A 88 0.61 2.10 -12.09
CA ALA A 88 -0.80 1.82 -11.90
C ALA A 88 -1.59 3.10 -11.67
N ARG A 89 -2.82 3.16 -12.17
CA ARG A 89 -3.77 4.20 -11.81
C ARG A 89 -4.16 4.07 -10.34
N VAL A 90 -4.13 5.16 -9.60
CA VAL A 90 -4.56 5.20 -8.20
C VAL A 90 -6.06 5.46 -8.17
N VAL A 91 -6.83 4.49 -7.72
CA VAL A 91 -8.29 4.56 -7.64
C VAL A 91 -8.81 4.72 -6.21
N ALA A 92 -7.98 4.45 -5.22
CA ALA A 92 -8.32 4.64 -3.80
C ALA A 92 -7.07 4.82 -2.96
N ALA A 93 -7.24 5.37 -1.77
CA ALA A 93 -6.21 5.45 -0.75
C ALA A 93 -6.62 4.66 0.50
N VAL A 94 -5.67 3.95 1.10
CA VAL A 94 -5.94 3.04 2.22
C VAL A 94 -4.97 3.31 3.36
N THR A 95 -5.52 3.45 4.58
CA THR A 95 -4.74 3.42 5.81
C THR A 95 -4.88 2.07 6.49
N LEU A 96 -3.82 1.60 7.13
CA LEU A 96 -3.77 0.28 7.75
C LEU A 96 -3.49 0.39 9.24
N GLU A 97 -4.16 -0.47 10.02
CA GLU A 97 -3.90 -0.69 11.43
C GLU A 97 -3.98 -2.20 11.73
N THR A 98 -3.05 -2.72 12.52
CA THR A 98 -3.07 -4.13 12.94
C THR A 98 -3.78 -4.26 14.27
N SER A 99 -4.68 -5.23 14.39
CA SER A 99 -5.35 -5.59 15.64
C SER A 99 -5.07 -7.04 15.98
N PRO A 100 -4.62 -7.36 17.20
CA PRO A 100 -4.39 -8.74 17.60
C PRO A 100 -5.68 -9.52 17.92
N THR A 101 -6.80 -8.82 18.09
CA THR A 101 -8.06 -9.41 18.64
C THR A 101 -9.25 -9.29 17.70
N LEU A 102 -9.19 -8.41 16.71
CA LEU A 102 -10.29 -8.18 15.77
C LEU A 102 -10.00 -8.89 14.44
N GLY A 103 -11.06 -9.34 13.79
CA GLY A 103 -11.00 -9.79 12.40
C GLY A 103 -10.67 -8.64 11.45
N THR A 104 -10.31 -8.97 10.20
CA THR A 104 -10.07 -7.98 9.17
C THR A 104 -11.37 -7.27 8.79
N SER A 105 -11.34 -5.95 8.77
CA SER A 105 -12.48 -5.12 8.38
C SER A 105 -12.05 -3.86 7.64
N ALA A 106 -12.91 -3.37 6.75
CA ALA A 106 -12.70 -2.13 6.01
C ALA A 106 -13.84 -1.17 6.32
N ARG A 107 -13.52 0.12 6.51
CA ARG A 107 -14.49 1.19 6.58
C ARG A 107 -14.05 2.36 5.70
N GLU A 108 -15.02 3.04 5.13
CA GLU A 108 -14.78 4.29 4.42
C GLU A 108 -14.41 5.39 5.42
N ILE A 109 -13.47 6.26 5.02
CA ILE A 109 -13.02 7.42 5.80
C ILE A 109 -13.01 8.66 4.92
N ASP A 110 -13.09 9.82 5.53
CA ASP A 110 -12.93 11.06 4.80
C ASP A 110 -11.44 11.37 4.48
N SER A 111 -11.23 12.25 3.52
CA SER A 111 -9.88 12.63 3.09
C SER A 111 -9.07 13.30 4.21
N ARG A 112 -9.73 13.95 5.18
CA ARG A 112 -9.07 14.58 6.33
C ARG A 112 -8.47 13.54 7.25
N GLU A 113 -9.24 12.48 7.59
CA GLU A 113 -8.73 11.35 8.38
C GLU A 113 -7.58 10.65 7.66
N LEU A 114 -7.71 10.40 6.33
CA LEU A 114 -6.64 9.85 5.52
C LEU A 114 -5.35 10.65 5.65
N ILE A 115 -5.44 11.96 5.41
CA ILE A 115 -4.29 12.86 5.43
C ILE A 115 -3.64 12.88 6.82
N GLN A 116 -4.43 12.98 7.89
CA GLN A 116 -3.91 12.95 9.26
C GLN A 116 -3.11 11.67 9.55
N LYS A 117 -3.56 10.52 9.07
CA LYS A 117 -2.87 9.24 9.25
C LYS A 117 -1.64 9.08 8.33
N ALA A 118 -1.67 9.65 7.12
CA ALA A 118 -0.58 9.56 6.15
C ALA A 118 0.56 10.57 6.43
N LEU A 119 0.23 11.75 6.95
CA LEU A 119 1.14 12.88 7.14
C LEU A 119 2.45 12.54 7.87
N PRO A 120 2.43 11.86 9.03
CA PRO A 120 3.68 11.62 9.78
C PRO A 120 4.71 10.82 9.00
N SER A 121 4.26 9.89 8.15
CA SER A 121 5.17 9.02 7.39
C SER A 121 5.73 9.69 6.13
N THR A 122 5.07 10.71 5.62
CA THR A 122 5.45 11.35 4.33
C THR A 122 6.16 12.69 4.56
N ILE A 123 5.61 13.53 5.43
CA ILE A 123 6.13 14.90 5.65
C ILE A 123 7.44 14.88 6.47
N LEU A 124 7.54 14.00 7.47
CA LEU A 124 8.77 13.90 8.28
C LEU A 124 9.99 13.42 7.46
N GLN A 125 9.76 12.86 6.28
CA GLN A 125 10.82 12.40 5.39
C GLN A 125 11.22 13.45 4.34
N ALA A 126 10.46 14.54 4.23
CA ALA A 126 10.80 15.63 3.32
C ALA A 126 11.87 16.54 3.95
N PRO A 127 13.04 16.70 3.32
CA PRO A 127 14.12 17.53 3.86
C PRO A 127 13.77 19.02 3.90
N SER A 128 12.84 19.46 3.07
CA SER A 128 12.38 20.85 2.99
C SER A 128 11.01 20.93 2.29
N GLY A 129 10.35 22.10 2.32
CA GLY A 129 9.11 22.31 1.57
C GLY A 129 7.89 21.57 2.12
N GLN A 130 7.87 21.24 3.40
CA GLN A 130 6.82 20.42 4.03
C GLN A 130 5.40 20.98 3.82
N ARG A 131 5.22 22.32 3.85
CA ARG A 131 3.91 22.95 3.60
C ARG A 131 3.43 22.77 2.16
N GLN A 132 4.36 22.90 1.20
CA GLN A 132 4.04 22.72 -0.23
C GLN A 132 3.74 21.25 -0.52
N LEU A 133 4.50 20.34 0.06
CA LEU A 133 4.26 18.89 -0.04
C LEU A 133 2.90 18.52 0.56
N LEU A 134 2.55 19.07 1.71
CA LEU A 134 1.24 18.86 2.34
C LEU A 134 0.11 19.34 1.43
N ALA A 135 0.17 20.57 0.94
CA ALA A 135 -0.85 21.12 0.06
C ALA A 135 -1.03 20.29 -1.21
N ARG A 136 0.09 19.84 -1.81
CA ARG A 136 0.09 19.00 -3.00
C ARG A 136 -0.50 17.62 -2.74
N LEU A 137 -0.10 16.96 -1.65
CA LEU A 137 -0.67 15.67 -1.25
C LEU A 137 -2.15 15.76 -0.95
N THR A 138 -2.57 16.80 -0.23
CA THR A 138 -3.98 17.05 0.04
C THR A 138 -4.78 17.19 -1.27
N GLY A 139 -4.31 18.00 -2.21
CA GLY A 139 -4.97 18.16 -3.51
C GLY A 139 -5.07 16.85 -4.32
N LEU A 140 -4.03 16.03 -4.28
CA LEU A 140 -4.01 14.74 -5.00
C LEU A 140 -4.87 13.67 -4.33
N MET A 141 -4.94 13.66 -2.99
CA MET A 141 -5.63 12.60 -2.24
C MET A 141 -7.11 12.91 -1.97
N SER A 142 -7.49 14.20 -1.88
CA SER A 142 -8.87 14.58 -1.54
C SER A 142 -9.95 14.02 -2.49
N PRO A 143 -9.74 13.90 -3.81
CA PRO A 143 -10.74 13.32 -4.69
C PRO A 143 -10.81 11.78 -4.64
N LEU A 144 -9.88 11.12 -3.98
CA LEU A 144 -9.85 9.65 -3.94
C LEU A 144 -10.79 9.08 -2.87
N PRO A 145 -11.56 8.03 -3.20
CA PRO A 145 -12.17 7.20 -2.18
C PRO A 145 -11.12 6.72 -1.18
N SER A 146 -11.43 6.84 0.11
CA SER A 146 -10.45 6.58 1.15
C SER A 146 -10.99 5.58 2.16
N TYR A 147 -10.15 4.64 2.56
CA TYR A 147 -10.53 3.55 3.43
C TYR A 147 -9.54 3.37 4.58
N HIS A 148 -10.08 2.87 5.69
CA HIS A 148 -9.29 2.39 6.81
C HIS A 148 -9.52 0.88 6.98
N LEU A 149 -8.44 0.11 6.90
CA LEU A 149 -8.45 -1.32 7.15
C LEU A 149 -7.85 -1.63 8.52
N THR A 150 -8.63 -2.31 9.34
CA THR A 150 -8.13 -3.04 10.51
C THR A 150 -7.75 -4.45 10.04
N LEU A 151 -6.53 -4.87 10.30
CA LEU A 151 -5.97 -6.13 9.84
C LEU A 151 -5.90 -7.14 10.99
N SER A 152 -6.42 -8.33 10.77
CA SER A 152 -6.19 -9.47 11.67
C SER A 152 -4.75 -9.98 11.55
N PRO A 153 -4.28 -10.82 12.49
CA PRO A 153 -3.03 -11.53 12.34
C PRO A 153 -3.02 -12.54 11.20
N ASP A 154 -4.20 -12.94 10.69
CA ASP A 154 -4.33 -13.83 9.55
C ASP A 154 -4.05 -13.10 8.24
N LEU A 155 -2.94 -13.47 7.59
CA LEU A 155 -2.53 -12.88 6.32
C LEU A 155 -3.47 -13.23 5.17
N SER A 156 -4.17 -14.35 5.26
CA SER A 156 -5.15 -14.79 4.29
C SER A 156 -6.32 -13.82 4.24
N GLU A 157 -6.91 -13.53 5.41
CA GLU A 157 -7.99 -12.54 5.54
C GLU A 157 -7.54 -11.15 5.06
N SER A 158 -6.31 -10.74 5.42
CA SER A 158 -5.77 -9.44 5.02
C SER A 158 -5.59 -9.34 3.50
N GLY A 159 -5.13 -10.39 2.85
CA GLY A 159 -4.99 -10.48 1.40
C GLY A 159 -6.34 -10.43 0.69
N ASP A 160 -7.31 -11.21 1.15
CA ASP A 160 -8.65 -11.26 0.59
C ASP A 160 -9.38 -9.91 0.74
N ALA A 161 -9.23 -9.24 1.89
CA ALA A 161 -9.81 -7.92 2.13
C ALA A 161 -9.27 -6.84 1.17
N ILE A 162 -7.97 -6.84 0.88
CA ILE A 162 -7.38 -5.91 -0.09
C ILE A 162 -7.88 -6.19 -1.50
N LEU A 163 -7.95 -7.46 -1.92
CA LEU A 163 -8.48 -7.80 -3.24
C LEU A 163 -9.95 -7.42 -3.38
N GLY A 164 -10.79 -7.77 -2.42
CA GLY A 164 -12.20 -7.41 -2.44
C GLY A 164 -12.42 -5.89 -2.47
N LEU A 165 -11.58 -5.13 -1.75
CA LEU A 165 -11.62 -3.67 -1.82
C LEU A 165 -11.21 -3.15 -3.21
N LEU A 166 -10.14 -3.68 -3.81
CA LEU A 166 -9.69 -3.30 -5.15
C LEU A 166 -10.76 -3.58 -6.20
N GLU A 167 -11.40 -4.74 -6.16
CA GLU A 167 -12.49 -5.12 -7.05
C GLU A 167 -13.70 -4.19 -6.91
N SER A 168 -14.13 -3.94 -5.67
CA SER A 168 -15.24 -3.05 -5.36
C SER A 168 -15.02 -1.62 -5.87
N VAL A 169 -13.83 -1.06 -5.63
CA VAL A 169 -13.50 0.30 -6.08
C VAL A 169 -13.34 0.36 -7.59
N SER A 170 -12.71 -0.64 -8.20
CA SER A 170 -12.53 -0.68 -9.65
C SER A 170 -13.87 -0.76 -10.39
N ALA A 171 -14.83 -1.53 -9.87
CA ALA A 171 -16.19 -1.60 -10.42
C ALA A 171 -16.91 -0.24 -10.40
N ARG A 172 -16.79 0.53 -9.30
CA ARG A 172 -17.37 1.87 -9.19
C ARG A 172 -16.77 2.88 -10.18
N VAL A 173 -15.48 2.77 -10.46
CA VAL A 173 -14.79 3.66 -11.42
C VAL A 173 -15.17 3.34 -12.87
N THR A 174 -15.45 2.07 -13.19
CA THR A 174 -15.83 1.64 -14.55
C THR A 174 -17.32 1.90 -14.86
N ASN A 175 -18.18 1.90 -13.84
CA ASN A 175 -19.62 2.15 -13.95
C ASN A 175 -20.08 3.30 -13.05
N PRO A 176 -19.76 4.56 -13.40
CA PRO A 176 -20.15 5.72 -12.56
C PRO A 176 -21.68 5.96 -12.50
N SER A 177 -22.47 5.26 -13.33
CA SER A 177 -23.94 5.44 -13.41
C SER A 177 -24.74 4.65 -12.37
N GLU A 178 -24.14 3.80 -11.55
CA GLU A 178 -24.82 2.98 -10.53
C GLU A 178 -24.76 3.54 -9.12
N VAL A 179 -24.24 4.76 -8.93
CA VAL A 179 -24.13 5.43 -7.63
C VAL A 179 -25.04 6.68 -7.64
N LEU A 180 -26.34 6.45 -7.57
CA LEU A 180 -27.38 7.44 -7.20
C LEU A 180 -28.32 6.82 -6.17
#